data_699f6f96acb61c3e63aba4b726306212
#
_entry.id   699f6f96acb61c3e63aba4b726306212
#
_cell.length_a   1.000
_cell.length_b   1.000
_cell.length_c   1.000
_cell.angle_alpha   90.00
_cell.angle_beta   90.00
_cell.angle_gamma   90.00
#
_symmetry.space_group_name_H-M   'P 1'
#
loop_
_entity.id
_entity.type
_entity.pdbx_description
1 polymer ?
#
loop_
_entity_poly.entity_id
_entity_poly.type
_entity_poly.pdbx_seq_one_letter_code
_entity_poly.pdbx_strand_id
1 'polypeptide(L)'
;TVFRSAGIGSDTPFATAEKAMELRGNFSALPQATQVESVEAALRTFGISEQAIVAGAVAKGEAIEAYLEGTQGETKAVVEKVNAEIADLTRQIEEKKQQAQERIAFQDAVNRRCQAEMERYADLVRFLASNDPKAQSR
;
A
#
# COMPACT_ATOMS: atom_id res chain seq x y z
N THR A 1 0.68 -12.58 -19.29
CA THR A 1 2.15 -12.72 -19.17
C THR A 1 2.82 -11.39 -19.47
N VAL A 2 4.00 -11.13 -18.88
CA VAL A 2 4.80 -9.90 -19.05
C VAL A 2 5.02 -9.55 -20.52
N PHE A 3 5.28 -10.54 -21.35
CA PHE A 3 5.53 -10.35 -22.77
C PHE A 3 4.29 -9.88 -23.56
N ARG A 4 3.12 -10.37 -23.20
CA ARG A 4 1.85 -9.94 -23.80
C ARG A 4 1.52 -8.49 -23.48
N SER A 5 1.80 -8.08 -22.25
CA SER A 5 1.62 -6.68 -21.81
C SER A 5 2.61 -5.73 -22.46
N ALA A 6 3.81 -6.24 -22.84
CA ALA A 6 4.81 -5.49 -23.58
C ALA A 6 4.59 -5.49 -25.12
N GLY A 7 3.47 -6.05 -25.63
CA GLY A 7 3.15 -6.10 -27.05
C GLY A 7 3.97 -7.11 -27.83
N ILE A 8 4.62 -8.07 -27.17
CA ILE A 8 5.46 -9.09 -27.79
C ILE A 8 4.61 -10.33 -28.11
N GLY A 9 4.29 -10.51 -29.37
CA GLY A 9 3.54 -11.66 -29.87
C GLY A 9 4.37 -12.94 -29.95
N SER A 10 3.69 -14.09 -30.06
CA SER A 10 4.32 -15.42 -30.18
C SER A 10 5.03 -15.68 -31.50
N ASP A 11 4.79 -14.86 -32.51
CA ASP A 11 5.21 -15.13 -33.91
C ASP A 11 6.44 -14.32 -34.37
N THR A 12 7.16 -13.71 -33.42
CA THR A 12 8.32 -12.88 -33.70
C THR A 12 9.64 -13.63 -33.45
N PRO A 13 10.79 -13.06 -33.86
CA PRO A 13 12.14 -13.61 -33.60
C PRO A 13 12.40 -14.05 -32.16
N PHE A 14 11.53 -13.67 -31.23
CA PHE A 14 11.57 -14.05 -29.82
C PHE A 14 11.38 -15.55 -29.54
N ALA A 15 10.68 -16.26 -30.39
CA ALA A 15 10.52 -17.71 -30.29
C ALA A 15 11.86 -18.45 -30.42
N THR A 16 12.85 -17.83 -31.09
CA THR A 16 14.19 -18.41 -31.30
C THR A 16 15.02 -18.44 -30.03
N ALA A 17 14.96 -17.41 -29.19
CA ALA A 17 15.64 -17.39 -27.88
C ALA A 17 15.08 -18.46 -26.93
N GLU A 18 13.76 -18.62 -26.87
CA GLU A 18 13.13 -19.68 -26.10
C GLU A 18 13.49 -21.06 -26.55
N LYS A 19 13.55 -21.28 -27.86
CA LYS A 19 14.02 -22.56 -28.44
C LYS A 19 15.46 -22.87 -28.08
N ALA A 20 16.33 -21.88 -28.10
CA ALA A 20 17.74 -22.04 -27.69
C ALA A 20 17.83 -22.38 -26.18
N MET A 21 17.02 -21.76 -25.33
CA MET A 21 16.97 -22.07 -23.89
C MET A 21 16.44 -23.48 -23.63
N GLU A 22 15.43 -23.92 -24.36
CA GLU A 22 14.89 -25.29 -24.29
C GLU A 22 15.97 -26.31 -24.71
N LEU A 23 16.64 -26.09 -25.83
CA LEU A 23 17.74 -26.94 -26.30
C LEU A 23 18.90 -27.01 -25.31
N ARG A 24 19.27 -25.86 -24.73
CA ARG A 24 20.29 -25.81 -23.67
C ARG A 24 19.89 -26.67 -22.47
N GLY A 25 18.61 -26.59 -22.03
CA GLY A 25 18.07 -27.42 -20.97
C GLY A 25 18.14 -28.90 -21.26
N ASN A 26 17.84 -29.31 -22.50
CA ASN A 26 17.93 -30.69 -22.95
C ASN A 26 19.37 -31.27 -22.93
N PHE A 27 20.38 -30.40 -23.10
CA PHE A 27 21.80 -30.79 -23.09
C PHE A 27 22.51 -30.48 -21.76
N SER A 28 21.77 -30.18 -20.70
CA SER A 28 22.32 -29.74 -19.42
C SER A 28 23.25 -30.73 -18.70
N ALA A 29 23.15 -32.02 -19.02
CA ALA A 29 24.01 -33.08 -18.50
C ALA A 29 25.41 -33.15 -19.17
N LEU A 30 25.61 -32.43 -20.28
CA LEU A 30 26.87 -32.42 -21.00
C LEU A 30 27.83 -31.35 -20.47
N PRO A 31 29.17 -31.51 -20.67
CA PRO A 31 30.13 -30.44 -20.41
C PRO A 31 29.79 -29.17 -21.19
N GLN A 32 30.12 -27.99 -20.66
CA GLN A 32 29.71 -26.71 -21.24
C GLN A 32 30.11 -26.54 -22.70
N ALA A 33 31.34 -26.90 -23.08
CA ALA A 33 31.80 -26.83 -24.46
C ALA A 33 30.95 -27.70 -25.39
N THR A 34 30.61 -28.91 -24.96
CA THR A 34 29.77 -29.84 -25.74
C THR A 34 28.31 -29.37 -25.79
N GLN A 35 27.82 -28.72 -24.73
CA GLN A 35 26.50 -28.09 -24.75
C GLN A 35 26.40 -27.01 -25.83
N VAL A 36 27.38 -26.10 -25.90
CA VAL A 36 27.41 -25.04 -26.89
C VAL A 36 27.42 -25.61 -28.31
N GLU A 37 28.31 -26.54 -28.60
CA GLU A 37 28.37 -27.18 -29.91
C GLU A 37 27.08 -27.91 -30.28
N SER A 38 26.47 -28.63 -29.35
CA SER A 38 25.22 -29.37 -29.58
C SER A 38 24.03 -28.42 -29.82
N VAL A 39 23.92 -27.32 -29.04
CA VAL A 39 22.90 -26.30 -29.23
C VAL A 39 23.08 -25.61 -30.58
N GLU A 40 24.31 -25.20 -30.95
CA GLU A 40 24.61 -24.56 -32.23
C GLU A 40 24.28 -25.48 -33.43
N ALA A 41 24.65 -26.76 -33.35
CA ALA A 41 24.33 -27.74 -34.39
C ALA A 41 22.81 -27.92 -34.54
N ALA A 42 22.07 -28.05 -33.44
CA ALA A 42 20.63 -28.17 -33.49
C ALA A 42 19.96 -26.92 -34.08
N LEU A 43 20.42 -25.74 -33.70
CA LEU A 43 19.89 -24.46 -34.21
C LEU A 43 20.13 -24.28 -35.71
N ARG A 44 21.33 -24.67 -36.20
CA ARG A 44 21.64 -24.70 -37.64
C ARG A 44 20.69 -25.63 -38.39
N THR A 45 20.38 -26.80 -37.84
CA THR A 45 19.43 -27.75 -38.41
C THR A 45 18.04 -27.15 -38.56
N PHE A 46 17.62 -26.30 -37.63
CA PHE A 46 16.35 -25.56 -37.68
C PHE A 46 16.42 -24.26 -38.50
N GLY A 47 17.58 -23.92 -39.10
CA GLY A 47 17.75 -22.69 -39.86
C GLY A 47 17.75 -21.41 -39.00
N ILE A 48 18.05 -21.52 -37.71
CA ILE A 48 18.08 -20.41 -36.77
C ILE A 48 19.51 -19.91 -36.64
N SER A 49 19.73 -18.60 -36.87
CA SER A 49 21.05 -17.98 -36.72
C SER A 49 21.31 -17.56 -35.27
N GLU A 50 22.58 -17.66 -34.85
CA GLU A 50 22.99 -17.17 -33.52
C GLU A 50 22.66 -15.69 -33.32
N GLN A 51 22.84 -14.87 -34.36
CA GLN A 51 22.50 -13.44 -34.31
C GLN A 51 21.02 -13.20 -34.04
N ALA A 52 20.13 -14.00 -34.63
CA ALA A 52 18.70 -13.90 -34.39
C ALA A 52 18.34 -14.26 -32.93
N ILE A 53 19.04 -15.24 -32.35
CA ILE A 53 18.84 -15.67 -30.95
C ILE A 53 19.28 -14.56 -30.00
N VAL A 54 20.46 -13.99 -30.21
CA VAL A 54 21.01 -12.90 -29.40
C VAL A 54 20.10 -11.68 -29.48
N ALA A 55 19.68 -11.28 -30.68
CA ALA A 55 18.76 -10.17 -30.87
C ALA A 55 17.42 -10.40 -30.15
N GLY A 56 16.87 -11.61 -30.27
CA GLY A 56 15.62 -11.98 -29.57
C GLY A 56 15.77 -11.98 -28.05
N ALA A 57 16.89 -12.47 -27.53
CA ALA A 57 17.16 -12.48 -26.10
C ALA A 57 17.30 -11.04 -25.51
N VAL A 58 18.03 -10.18 -26.22
CA VAL A 58 18.21 -8.77 -25.85
C VAL A 58 16.88 -8.05 -25.85
N ALA A 59 16.09 -8.17 -26.92
CA ALA A 59 14.79 -7.52 -26.99
C ALA A 59 13.81 -7.99 -25.89
N LYS A 60 13.87 -9.27 -25.52
CA LYS A 60 13.08 -9.77 -24.35
C LYS A 60 13.58 -9.21 -23.02
N GLY A 61 14.89 -9.09 -22.83
CA GLY A 61 15.49 -8.47 -21.68
C GLY A 61 15.03 -7.02 -21.53
N GLU A 62 15.12 -6.23 -22.59
CA GLU A 62 14.66 -4.84 -22.63
C GLU A 62 13.15 -4.71 -22.33
N ALA A 63 12.33 -5.61 -22.87
CA ALA A 63 10.90 -5.62 -22.61
C ALA A 63 10.55 -5.95 -21.15
N ILE A 64 11.28 -6.88 -20.54
CA ILE A 64 11.12 -7.21 -19.11
C ILE A 64 11.54 -6.02 -18.25
N GLU A 65 12.65 -5.37 -18.57
CA GLU A 65 13.17 -4.22 -17.85
C GLU A 65 12.18 -3.04 -17.90
N ALA A 66 11.68 -2.71 -19.11
CA ALA A 66 10.66 -1.67 -19.28
C ALA A 66 9.35 -1.97 -18.51
N TYR A 67 8.92 -3.24 -18.50
CA TYR A 67 7.75 -3.66 -17.71
C TYR A 67 8.00 -3.52 -16.21
N LEU A 68 9.18 -3.90 -15.74
CA LEU A 68 9.57 -3.77 -14.34
C LEU A 68 9.60 -2.31 -13.89
N GLU A 69 10.23 -1.44 -14.69
CA GLU A 69 10.24 0.00 -14.42
C GLU A 69 8.83 0.60 -14.38
N GLY A 70 7.97 0.21 -15.33
CA GLY A 70 6.57 0.63 -15.37
C GLY A 70 5.82 0.23 -14.10
N THR A 71 5.90 -1.02 -13.68
CA THR A 71 5.23 -1.53 -12.48
C THR A 71 5.80 -0.92 -11.18
N GLN A 72 7.09 -0.67 -11.13
CA GLN A 72 7.72 0.03 -10.01
C GLN A 72 7.23 1.48 -9.92
N GLY A 73 7.11 2.17 -11.06
CA GLY A 73 6.55 3.53 -11.12
C GLY A 73 5.11 3.59 -10.64
N GLU A 74 4.27 2.67 -11.11
CA GLU A 74 2.87 2.56 -10.66
C GLU A 74 2.77 2.28 -9.16
N THR A 75 3.56 1.34 -8.66
CA THR A 75 3.59 1.01 -7.23
C THR A 75 4.00 2.22 -6.40
N LYS A 76 5.04 2.94 -6.83
CA LYS A 76 5.49 4.16 -6.15
C LYS A 76 4.39 5.21 -6.09
N ALA A 77 3.71 5.46 -7.21
CA ALA A 77 2.60 6.42 -7.27
C ALA A 77 1.44 6.04 -6.34
N VAL A 78 1.07 4.76 -6.29
CA VAL A 78 0.03 4.26 -5.37
C VAL A 78 0.44 4.44 -3.92
N VAL A 79 1.68 4.09 -3.57
CA VAL A 79 2.20 4.24 -2.20
C VAL A 79 2.23 5.71 -1.78
N GLU A 80 2.69 6.61 -2.63
CA GLU A 80 2.70 8.06 -2.37
C GLU A 80 1.27 8.59 -2.12
N LYS A 81 0.31 8.19 -2.96
CA LYS A 81 -1.09 8.57 -2.79
C LYS A 81 -1.67 8.06 -1.47
N VAL A 82 -1.47 6.78 -1.15
CA VAL A 82 -1.95 6.18 0.10
C VAL A 82 -1.33 6.86 1.32
N ASN A 83 -0.04 7.17 1.28
CA ASN A 83 0.63 7.89 2.36
C ASN A 83 0.07 9.30 2.56
N ALA A 84 -0.26 10.01 1.48
CA ALA A 84 -0.91 11.32 1.57
C ALA A 84 -2.32 11.22 2.20
N GLU A 85 -3.10 10.20 1.82
CA GLU A 85 -4.42 9.93 2.41
C GLU A 85 -4.30 9.58 3.91
N ILE A 86 -3.32 8.78 4.29
CA ILE A 86 -3.05 8.45 5.71
C ILE A 86 -2.71 9.71 6.50
N ALA A 87 -1.88 10.59 5.97
CA ALA A 87 -1.52 11.86 6.62
C ALA A 87 -2.75 12.76 6.83
N ASP A 88 -3.63 12.86 5.83
CA ASP A 88 -4.86 13.66 5.94
C ASP A 88 -5.84 13.06 6.96
N LEU A 89 -6.04 11.75 6.93
CA LEU A 89 -6.89 11.05 7.91
C LEU A 89 -6.35 11.20 9.34
N THR A 90 -5.03 11.13 9.52
CA THR A 90 -4.39 11.33 10.82
C THR A 90 -4.65 12.74 11.35
N ARG A 91 -4.57 13.76 10.50
CA ARG A 91 -4.92 15.14 10.85
C ARG A 91 -6.39 15.28 11.25
N GLN A 92 -7.30 14.68 10.48
CA GLN A 92 -8.73 14.69 10.78
C GLN A 92 -9.05 14.01 12.12
N ILE A 93 -8.38 12.89 12.42
CA ILE A 93 -8.52 12.20 13.71
C ILE A 93 -8.10 13.12 14.86
N GLU A 94 -6.97 13.82 14.73
CA GLU A 94 -6.49 14.73 15.78
C GLU A 94 -7.42 15.91 15.99
N GLU A 95 -7.93 16.50 14.91
CA GLU A 95 -8.94 17.56 14.98
C GLU A 95 -10.23 17.08 15.71
N LYS A 96 -10.68 15.86 15.40
CA LYS A 96 -11.87 15.28 16.08
C LYS A 96 -11.63 14.99 17.57
N LYS A 97 -10.44 14.51 17.92
CA LYS A 97 -10.05 14.32 19.32
C LYS A 97 -10.06 15.64 20.08
N GLN A 98 -9.51 16.69 19.49
CA GLN A 98 -9.51 18.02 20.10
C GLN A 98 -10.95 18.54 20.30
N GLN A 99 -11.82 18.44 19.29
CA GLN A 99 -13.23 18.81 19.42
C GLN A 99 -13.94 18.04 20.54
N ALA A 100 -13.66 16.74 20.67
CA ALA A 100 -14.22 15.94 21.76
C ALA A 100 -13.72 16.41 23.13
N GLN A 101 -12.44 16.69 23.27
CA GLN A 101 -11.85 17.21 24.52
C GLN A 101 -12.43 18.58 24.90
N GLU A 102 -12.57 19.48 23.95
CA GLU A 102 -13.19 20.80 24.15
C GLU A 102 -14.64 20.65 24.62
N ARG A 103 -15.39 19.72 24.04
CA ARG A 103 -16.78 19.45 24.44
C ARG A 103 -16.89 18.90 25.85
N ILE A 104 -15.99 17.99 26.22
CA ILE A 104 -15.91 17.44 27.57
C ILE A 104 -15.58 18.55 28.58
N ALA A 105 -14.57 19.35 28.29
CA ALA A 105 -14.19 20.47 29.16
C ALA A 105 -15.32 21.49 29.34
N PHE A 106 -16.05 21.79 28.27
CA PHE A 106 -17.25 22.63 28.35
C PHE A 106 -18.31 22.01 29.24
N GLN A 107 -18.62 20.72 29.10
CA GLN A 107 -19.59 20.03 29.93
C GLN A 107 -19.19 20.03 31.41
N ASP A 108 -17.92 19.80 31.71
CA ASP A 108 -17.38 19.84 33.07
C ASP A 108 -17.52 21.24 33.70
N ALA A 109 -17.31 22.29 32.92
CA ALA A 109 -17.51 23.66 33.37
C ALA A 109 -18.99 23.95 33.66
N VAL A 110 -19.90 23.50 32.80
CA VAL A 110 -21.36 23.61 33.02
C VAL A 110 -21.78 22.87 34.29
N ASN A 111 -21.32 21.63 34.46
CA ASN A 111 -21.63 20.81 35.64
C ASN A 111 -21.19 21.51 36.91
N ARG A 112 -19.97 22.05 36.95
CA ARG A 112 -19.47 22.79 38.14
C ARG A 112 -20.32 24.02 38.46
N ARG A 113 -20.71 24.80 37.45
CA ARG A 113 -21.57 25.97 37.64
C ARG A 113 -22.95 25.56 38.15
N CYS A 114 -23.56 24.55 37.52
CA CYS A 114 -24.88 24.08 37.98
C CYS A 114 -24.83 23.55 39.41
N GLN A 115 -23.78 22.80 39.76
CA GLN A 115 -23.62 22.29 41.12
C GLN A 115 -23.44 23.42 42.12
N ALA A 116 -22.62 24.43 41.82
CA ALA A 116 -22.48 25.61 42.70
C ALA A 116 -23.79 26.36 42.89
N GLU A 117 -24.59 26.56 41.85
CA GLU A 117 -25.91 27.18 41.97
C GLU A 117 -26.89 26.33 42.79
N MET A 118 -26.88 25.01 42.57
CA MET A 118 -27.70 24.09 43.37
C MET A 118 -27.37 24.18 44.89
N GLU A 119 -26.09 24.25 45.23
CA GLU A 119 -25.61 24.40 46.59
C GLU A 119 -26.08 25.75 47.21
N ARG A 120 -26.01 26.84 46.44
CA ARG A 120 -26.53 28.16 46.88
C ARG A 120 -28.01 28.09 47.19
N TYR A 121 -28.82 27.48 46.35
CA TYR A 121 -30.26 27.32 46.60
C TYR A 121 -30.54 26.38 47.77
N ALA A 122 -29.78 25.30 47.93
CA ALA A 122 -29.90 24.41 49.07
C ALA A 122 -29.56 25.12 50.39
N ASP A 123 -28.55 25.99 50.40
CA ASP A 123 -28.18 26.81 51.54
C ASP A 123 -29.27 27.81 51.86
N LEU A 124 -29.88 28.45 50.87
CA LEU A 124 -31.03 29.35 51.07
C LEU A 124 -32.21 28.64 51.69
N VAL A 125 -32.55 27.44 51.20
CA VAL A 125 -33.64 26.63 51.76
C VAL A 125 -33.37 26.27 53.25
N ARG A 126 -32.14 25.84 53.54
CA ARG A 126 -31.72 25.54 54.91
C ARG A 126 -31.79 26.78 55.82
N PHE A 127 -31.38 27.93 55.35
CA PHE A 127 -31.46 29.19 56.08
C PHE A 127 -32.94 29.57 56.41
N LEU A 128 -33.82 29.51 55.43
CA LEU A 128 -35.24 29.80 55.60
C LEU A 128 -35.92 28.79 56.55
N ALA A 129 -35.59 27.51 56.42
CA ALA A 129 -36.12 26.47 57.32
C ALA A 129 -35.65 26.64 58.78
N SER A 130 -34.41 27.08 59.01
CA SER A 130 -33.86 27.32 60.33
C SER A 130 -34.49 28.50 61.03
N ASN A 131 -35.09 29.46 60.32
CA ASN A 131 -35.79 30.63 60.82
C ASN A 131 -37.32 30.45 60.94
N ASP A 132 -37.84 29.26 60.56
CA ASP A 132 -39.27 28.96 60.72
C ASP A 132 -39.60 28.67 62.20
N PRO A 133 -40.49 29.45 62.88
CA PRO A 133 -40.84 29.22 64.24
C PRO A 133 -41.46 27.84 64.50
N LYS A 134 -42.10 27.23 63.50
CA LYS A 134 -42.66 25.87 63.57
C LYS A 134 -41.59 24.77 63.54
N ALA A 135 -40.48 25.00 62.94
CA ALA A 135 -39.35 24.05 62.89
C ALA A 135 -38.56 24.09 64.22
N GLN A 136 -38.48 25.21 64.89
CA GLN A 136 -37.78 25.37 66.19
C GLN A 136 -38.54 24.81 67.40
N SER A 137 -39.83 24.53 67.25
CA SER A 137 -40.70 24.01 68.37
C SER A 137 -40.77 22.47 68.35
N ARG A 138 -39.99 21.79 67.56
CA ARG A 138 -39.81 20.33 67.54
C ARG A 138 -38.38 20.01 68.02
#